data_0540240082142e92df8ffe330e399bfd
#
_entry.id   0540240082142e92df8ffe330e399bfd
#
_cell.length_a   1.000
_cell.length_b   1.000
_cell.length_c   1.000
_cell.angle_alpha   90.00
_cell.angle_beta   90.00
_cell.angle_gamma   90.00
#
_symmetry.space_group_name_H-M   'P 1'
#
loop_
_entity.id
_entity.type
_entity.pdbx_description
1 polymer ?
#
loop_
_entity_poly.entity_id
_entity_poly.type
_entity_poly.pdbx_seq_one_letter_code
_entity_poly.pdbx_strand_id
1 'polypeptide(L)'
;MKFKAFISIFLLCLMLFPKSLYSIAEEDTSKPQLLSEAFVLMEASTGTVIYEKNMNKVLPPASITKIMTLILIYEALEEGIITKETIVTASDYAASMGGSQVYLEAGEQQTVETLIKCICISSANDACVTYRYSRHLKSL
;
A
#
# COMPACT_ATOMS: atom_id res chain seq x y z
N MET A 1 -30.73 -58.92 -36.10
CA MET A 1 -29.81 -57.94 -36.69
C MET A 1 -29.93 -56.49 -36.07
N LYS A 2 -31.12 -56.07 -35.78
CA LYS A 2 -31.34 -54.66 -35.32
C LYS A 2 -30.74 -54.34 -33.92
N PHE A 3 -30.72 -55.32 -33.00
CA PHE A 3 -30.18 -55.11 -31.62
C PHE A 3 -28.67 -54.94 -31.58
N LYS A 4 -27.92 -55.67 -32.42
CA LYS A 4 -26.44 -55.50 -32.50
C LYS A 4 -26.03 -54.11 -33.07
N ALA A 5 -26.80 -53.56 -33.99
CA ALA A 5 -26.60 -52.30 -34.59
C ALA A 5 -26.83 -51.14 -33.53
N PHE A 6 -27.82 -51.30 -32.65
CA PHE A 6 -28.15 -50.35 -31.61
C PHE A 6 -27.03 -50.28 -30.55
N ILE A 7 -26.47 -51.39 -30.13
CA ILE A 7 -25.33 -51.45 -29.19
C ILE A 7 -24.08 -50.82 -29.81
N SER A 8 -23.84 -51.05 -31.10
CA SER A 8 -22.67 -50.46 -31.79
C SER A 8 -22.77 -48.93 -31.89
N ILE A 9 -23.96 -48.40 -32.18
CA ILE A 9 -24.20 -46.95 -32.24
C ILE A 9 -24.10 -46.32 -30.84
N PHE A 10 -24.61 -47.00 -29.80
CA PHE A 10 -24.51 -46.54 -28.43
C PHE A 10 -23.05 -46.46 -27.94
N LEU A 11 -22.24 -47.45 -28.24
CA LEU A 11 -20.81 -47.49 -27.95
C LEU A 11 -20.04 -46.41 -28.74
N LEU A 12 -20.40 -46.12 -29.98
CA LEU A 12 -19.81 -45.08 -30.79
C LEU A 12 -20.16 -43.69 -30.25
N CYS A 13 -21.40 -43.46 -29.78
CA CYS A 13 -21.81 -42.25 -29.12
C CYS A 13 -21.04 -42.03 -27.81
N LEU A 14 -20.76 -43.06 -27.02
CA LEU A 14 -19.97 -42.96 -25.79
C LEU A 14 -18.51 -42.52 -26.05
N MET A 15 -17.98 -42.92 -27.22
CA MET A 15 -16.62 -42.52 -27.64
C MET A 15 -16.56 -41.11 -28.21
N LEU A 16 -17.70 -40.57 -28.65
CA LEU A 16 -17.81 -39.21 -29.21
C LEU A 16 -18.12 -38.13 -28.14
N PHE A 17 -18.43 -38.53 -26.90
CA PHE A 17 -18.48 -37.56 -25.84
C PHE A 17 -17.05 -37.02 -25.63
N PRO A 18 -16.79 -35.71 -25.89
CA PRO A 18 -15.51 -35.13 -25.56
C PRO A 18 -15.34 -35.36 -24.07
N LYS A 19 -14.31 -36.12 -23.68
CA LYS A 19 -13.82 -36.04 -22.30
C LYS A 19 -13.62 -34.55 -22.07
N SER A 20 -14.54 -33.91 -21.35
CA SER A 20 -14.28 -32.60 -20.79
C SER A 20 -12.96 -32.74 -20.05
N LEU A 21 -11.89 -32.31 -20.70
CA LEU A 21 -10.63 -32.05 -20.04
C LEU A 21 -10.99 -31.01 -19.00
N TYR A 22 -11.31 -31.44 -17.78
CA TYR A 22 -11.16 -30.60 -16.65
C TYR A 22 -9.68 -30.22 -16.65
N SER A 23 -9.39 -29.09 -17.29
CA SER A 23 -8.16 -28.37 -17.04
C SER A 23 -8.28 -27.96 -15.58
N ILE A 24 -7.77 -28.82 -14.70
CA ILE A 24 -7.40 -28.38 -13.37
C ILE A 24 -6.35 -27.31 -13.69
N ALA A 25 -6.74 -26.05 -13.57
CA ALA A 25 -5.78 -24.96 -13.62
C ALA A 25 -4.77 -25.32 -12.54
N GLU A 26 -3.59 -25.76 -12.97
CA GLU A 26 -2.47 -26.03 -12.09
C GLU A 26 -2.21 -24.70 -11.38
N GLU A 27 -2.55 -24.67 -10.09
CA GLU A 27 -2.34 -23.46 -9.29
C GLU A 27 -0.85 -23.18 -9.35
N ASP A 28 -0.48 -22.09 -10.00
CA ASP A 28 0.91 -21.69 -10.19
C ASP A 28 1.54 -21.43 -8.83
N THR A 29 2.07 -22.49 -8.22
CA THR A 29 2.70 -22.46 -6.89
C THR A 29 3.97 -21.60 -6.86
N SER A 30 4.43 -21.09 -8.02
CA SER A 30 5.56 -20.16 -8.10
C SER A 30 5.17 -18.75 -7.63
N LYS A 31 3.87 -18.44 -7.58
CA LYS A 31 3.39 -17.13 -7.13
C LYS A 31 3.27 -17.06 -5.62
N PRO A 32 3.69 -15.94 -5.00
CA PRO A 32 3.56 -15.76 -3.56
C PRO A 32 2.08 -15.84 -3.13
N GLN A 33 1.76 -16.78 -2.24
CA GLN A 33 0.44 -16.90 -1.63
C GLN A 33 0.35 -15.94 -0.44
N LEU A 34 -0.11 -14.70 -0.67
CA LEU A 34 -0.25 -13.68 0.36
C LEU A 34 -1.72 -13.52 0.77
N LEU A 35 -1.95 -13.42 2.09
CA LEU A 35 -3.28 -13.20 2.67
C LEU A 35 -3.79 -11.78 2.44
N SER A 36 -2.90 -10.83 2.06
CA SER A 36 -3.28 -9.46 1.77
C SER A 36 -4.31 -9.37 0.64
N GLU A 37 -5.23 -8.43 0.73
CA GLU A 37 -6.25 -8.17 -0.28
C GLU A 37 -5.65 -7.67 -1.60
N ALA A 38 -4.58 -6.87 -1.51
CA ALA A 38 -3.80 -6.39 -2.64
C ALA A 38 -2.32 -6.38 -2.29
N PHE A 39 -1.46 -6.60 -3.28
CA PHE A 39 -0.01 -6.41 -3.16
C PHE A 39 0.63 -6.14 -4.52
N VAL A 40 1.80 -5.53 -4.47
CA VAL A 40 2.71 -5.37 -5.61
C VAL A 40 4.12 -5.71 -5.14
N LEU A 41 4.81 -6.55 -5.89
CA LEU A 41 6.25 -6.80 -5.76
C LEU A 41 6.94 -6.22 -6.97
N MET A 42 7.86 -5.28 -6.74
CA MET A 42 8.57 -4.57 -7.80
C MET A 42 10.08 -4.73 -7.62
N GLU A 43 10.78 -4.79 -8.74
CA GLU A 43 12.23 -4.63 -8.77
C GLU A 43 12.56 -3.14 -8.53
N ALA A 44 13.42 -2.85 -7.52
CA ALA A 44 13.60 -1.49 -7.00
C ALA A 44 14.31 -0.55 -7.98
N SER A 45 15.22 -1.05 -8.80
CA SER A 45 16.02 -0.22 -9.71
C SER A 45 15.29 0.15 -11.00
N THR A 46 14.41 -0.73 -11.48
CA THR A 46 13.73 -0.57 -12.78
C THR A 46 12.25 -0.21 -12.63
N GLY A 47 11.65 -0.45 -11.45
CA GLY A 47 10.21 -0.33 -11.25
C GLY A 47 9.40 -1.45 -11.92
N THR A 48 10.07 -2.51 -12.41
CA THR A 48 9.37 -3.63 -13.07
C THR A 48 8.55 -4.41 -12.06
N VAL A 49 7.25 -4.56 -12.32
CA VAL A 49 6.36 -5.38 -11.49
C VAL A 49 6.67 -6.86 -11.73
N ILE A 50 7.06 -7.58 -10.68
CA ILE A 50 7.37 -9.01 -10.71
C ILE A 50 6.11 -9.81 -10.42
N TYR A 51 5.38 -9.43 -9.36
CA TYR A 51 4.10 -10.03 -9.00
C TYR A 51 3.12 -8.96 -8.53
N GLU A 52 1.85 -9.19 -8.80
CA GLU A 52 0.78 -8.32 -8.35
C GLU A 52 -0.49 -9.10 -7.97
N LYS A 53 -1.29 -8.48 -7.12
CA LYS A 53 -2.67 -8.88 -6.85
C LYS A 53 -3.48 -7.61 -6.61
N ASN A 54 -4.51 -7.38 -7.42
CA ASN A 54 -5.40 -6.23 -7.28
C ASN A 54 -4.66 -4.87 -7.16
N MET A 55 -3.54 -4.67 -7.87
CA MET A 55 -2.68 -3.49 -7.71
C MET A 55 -3.40 -2.15 -7.94
N ASN A 56 -4.45 -2.15 -8.77
CA ASN A 56 -5.23 -0.95 -9.09
C ASN A 56 -6.49 -0.81 -8.20
N LYS A 57 -6.70 -1.71 -7.23
CA LYS A 57 -7.85 -1.62 -6.34
C LYS A 57 -7.68 -0.46 -5.38
N VAL A 58 -8.69 0.42 -5.33
CA VAL A 58 -8.72 1.53 -4.37
C VAL A 58 -8.98 0.97 -2.98
N LEU A 59 -8.00 1.08 -2.11
CA LEU A 59 -8.04 0.64 -0.71
C LEU A 59 -7.53 1.78 0.18
N PRO A 60 -8.04 1.89 1.43
CA PRO A 60 -7.51 2.86 2.38
C PRO A 60 -6.07 2.47 2.77
N PRO A 61 -5.06 3.32 2.49
CA PRO A 61 -3.67 2.98 2.72
C PRO A 61 -3.23 3.13 4.18
N ALA A 62 -4.11 3.58 5.05
CA ALA A 62 -3.83 3.83 6.47
C ALA A 62 -2.52 4.64 6.63
N SER A 63 -1.62 4.22 7.52
CA SER A 63 -0.37 4.94 7.80
C SER A 63 0.64 4.98 6.66
N ILE A 64 0.45 4.20 5.58
CA ILE A 64 1.28 4.32 4.36
C ILE A 64 1.17 5.74 3.77
N THR A 65 0.05 6.44 3.99
CA THR A 65 -0.11 7.87 3.62
C THR A 65 1.02 8.76 4.15
N LYS A 66 1.66 8.40 5.28
CA LYS A 66 2.75 9.19 5.88
C LYS A 66 4.03 9.18 5.03
N ILE A 67 4.19 8.22 4.12
CA ILE A 67 5.28 8.23 3.13
C ILE A 67 5.22 9.52 2.32
N MET A 68 4.02 9.97 1.89
CA MET A 68 3.88 11.23 1.16
C MET A 68 4.29 12.43 2.04
N THR A 69 3.94 12.43 3.33
CA THR A 69 4.40 13.49 4.25
C THR A 69 5.92 13.53 4.35
N LEU A 70 6.56 12.36 4.46
CA LEU A 70 8.02 12.26 4.51
C LEU A 70 8.68 12.72 3.20
N ILE A 71 8.13 12.37 2.05
CA ILE A 71 8.63 12.85 0.75
C ILE A 71 8.62 14.36 0.72
N LEU A 72 7.52 15.01 1.09
CA LEU A 72 7.41 16.47 1.12
C LEU A 72 8.37 17.13 2.12
N ILE A 73 8.67 16.45 3.23
CA ILE A 73 9.68 16.93 4.19
C ILE A 73 11.08 16.88 3.57
N TYR A 74 11.42 15.73 2.95
CA TYR A 74 12.74 15.54 2.35
C TYR A 74 12.97 16.43 1.14
N GLU A 75 11.97 16.67 0.31
CA GLU A 75 12.03 17.68 -0.77
C GLU A 75 12.34 19.06 -0.22
N ALA A 76 11.64 19.50 0.84
CA ALA A 76 11.89 20.81 1.46
C ALA A 76 13.27 20.92 2.11
N LEU A 77 13.82 19.79 2.63
CA LEU A 77 15.20 19.73 3.13
C LEU A 77 16.21 19.85 1.99
N GLU A 78 15.98 19.14 0.88
CA GLU A 78 16.85 19.13 -0.30
C GLU A 78 16.89 20.51 -0.99
N GLU A 79 15.73 21.17 -1.07
CA GLU A 79 15.59 22.52 -1.60
C GLU A 79 16.14 23.61 -0.64
N GLY A 80 16.55 23.23 0.58
CA GLY A 80 17.07 24.17 1.57
C GLY A 80 16.00 25.11 2.17
N ILE A 81 14.71 24.82 1.96
CA ILE A 81 13.58 25.61 2.53
C ILE A 81 13.56 25.45 4.04
N ILE A 82 13.90 24.27 4.54
CA ILE A 82 14.04 23.95 5.97
C ILE A 82 15.36 23.20 6.19
N THR A 83 15.76 23.12 7.46
CA THR A 83 16.85 22.24 7.90
C THR A 83 16.33 21.26 8.95
N LYS A 84 17.12 20.27 9.30
CA LYS A 84 16.78 19.31 10.36
C LYS A 84 16.57 19.98 11.71
N GLU A 85 17.29 21.07 11.95
CA GLU A 85 17.26 21.89 13.18
C GLU A 85 16.12 22.90 13.17
N THR A 86 15.42 23.10 12.05
CA THR A 86 14.27 24.00 11.97
C THR A 86 13.26 23.65 13.04
N ILE A 87 12.91 24.64 13.89
CA ILE A 87 11.91 24.47 14.95
C ILE A 87 10.51 24.63 14.36
N VAL A 88 9.65 23.70 14.71
CA VAL A 88 8.23 23.65 14.33
C VAL A 88 7.39 23.63 15.60
N THR A 89 6.32 24.43 15.63
CA THR A 89 5.42 24.52 16.78
C THR A 89 4.14 23.74 16.49
N ALA A 90 3.74 22.87 17.41
CA ALA A 90 2.49 22.14 17.33
C ALA A 90 1.30 23.07 17.53
N SER A 91 0.32 22.99 16.64
CA SER A 91 -0.96 23.69 16.77
C SER A 91 -1.93 22.95 17.67
N ASP A 92 -2.99 23.64 18.15
CA ASP A 92 -4.11 22.99 18.87
C ASP A 92 -4.70 21.83 18.06
N TYR A 93 -4.80 21.99 16.74
CA TYR A 93 -5.30 20.95 15.86
C TYR A 93 -4.35 19.76 15.81
N ALA A 94 -3.05 19.97 15.74
CA ALA A 94 -2.06 18.89 15.78
C ALA A 94 -2.14 18.12 17.11
N ALA A 95 -2.21 18.83 18.23
CA ALA A 95 -2.34 18.23 19.56
C ALA A 95 -3.66 17.45 19.75
N SER A 96 -4.71 17.79 19.00
CA SER A 96 -6.01 17.10 19.06
C SER A 96 -6.09 15.84 18.22
N MET A 97 -5.04 15.49 17.47
CA MET A 97 -5.05 14.33 16.58
C MET A 97 -5.19 13.02 17.35
N GLY A 98 -6.08 12.14 16.86
CA GLY A 98 -6.24 10.79 17.40
C GLY A 98 -5.41 9.74 16.67
N GLY A 99 -5.51 8.50 17.12
CA GLY A 99 -4.78 7.36 16.58
C GLY A 99 -3.35 7.27 17.11
N SER A 100 -2.40 6.79 16.29
CA SER A 100 -0.99 6.74 16.69
C SER A 100 -0.44 8.16 16.81
N GLN A 101 0.14 8.49 17.96
CA GLN A 101 0.63 9.83 18.29
C GLN A 101 1.76 9.76 19.30
N VAL A 102 2.50 10.85 19.45
CA VAL A 102 3.55 11.05 20.47
C VAL A 102 3.13 12.05 21.53
N TYR A 103 1.84 12.45 21.49
CA TYR A 103 1.20 13.34 22.47
C TYR A 103 1.82 14.72 22.54
N LEU A 104 2.09 15.35 21.39
CA LEU A 104 2.54 16.73 21.34
C LEU A 104 1.49 17.66 21.97
N GLU A 105 1.93 18.56 22.84
CA GLU A 105 1.07 19.59 23.42
C GLU A 105 0.95 20.79 22.47
N ALA A 106 -0.18 21.51 22.56
CA ALA A 106 -0.37 22.74 21.82
C ALA A 106 0.70 23.79 22.24
N GLY A 107 1.39 24.37 21.26
CA GLY A 107 2.51 25.27 21.50
C GLY A 107 3.87 24.59 21.75
N GLU A 108 3.90 23.26 21.84
CA GLU A 108 5.15 22.51 21.96
C GLU A 108 6.02 22.69 20.71
N GLN A 109 7.31 22.84 20.92
CA GLN A 109 8.30 23.09 19.87
C GLN A 109 9.20 21.86 19.69
N GLN A 110 9.30 21.39 18.47
CA GLN A 110 10.15 20.26 18.10
C GLN A 110 10.97 20.58 16.85
N THR A 111 12.13 19.93 16.72
CA THR A 111 12.91 20.04 15.48
C THR A 111 12.28 19.18 14.38
N VAL A 112 12.52 19.54 13.11
CA VAL A 112 12.12 18.71 11.95
C VAL A 112 12.69 17.30 12.08
N GLU A 113 13.94 17.15 12.54
CA GLU A 113 14.54 15.83 12.75
C GLU A 113 13.75 14.97 13.76
N THR A 114 13.33 15.57 14.88
CA THR A 114 12.51 14.89 15.89
C THR A 114 11.16 14.47 15.31
N LEU A 115 10.50 15.35 14.56
CA LEU A 115 9.22 15.05 13.93
C LEU A 115 9.34 13.91 12.91
N ILE A 116 10.40 13.88 12.09
CA ILE A 116 10.68 12.77 11.17
C ILE A 116 10.79 11.45 11.96
N LYS A 117 11.54 11.43 13.07
CA LYS A 117 11.67 10.23 13.93
C LYS A 117 10.32 9.80 14.51
N CYS A 118 9.50 10.74 14.98
CA CYS A 118 8.14 10.47 15.47
C CYS A 118 7.25 9.85 14.39
N ILE A 119 7.31 10.36 13.16
CA ILE A 119 6.54 9.85 12.03
C ILE A 119 7.01 8.43 11.65
N CYS A 120 8.31 8.21 11.54
CA CYS A 120 8.87 6.93 11.10
C CYS A 120 8.73 5.81 12.14
N ILE A 121 8.94 6.12 13.43
CA ILE A 121 9.03 5.11 14.48
C ILE A 121 7.65 4.86 15.11
N SER A 122 6.95 5.94 15.49
CA SER A 122 5.68 5.87 16.20
C SER A 122 4.47 6.03 15.27
N SER A 123 4.71 6.27 13.98
CA SER A 123 3.62 6.57 13.03
C SER A 123 2.73 7.73 13.51
N ALA A 124 3.32 8.75 14.11
CA ALA A 124 2.65 9.82 14.84
C ALA A 124 1.82 10.74 13.92
N ASN A 125 0.51 10.81 14.14
CA ASN A 125 -0.41 11.66 13.40
C ASN A 125 -0.20 13.14 13.74
N ASP A 126 -0.05 13.45 15.03
CA ASP A 126 0.24 14.78 15.56
C ASP A 126 1.53 15.38 14.98
N ALA A 127 2.60 14.59 14.88
CA ALA A 127 3.84 15.01 14.24
C ALA A 127 3.69 15.33 12.74
N CYS A 128 2.91 14.54 12.00
CA CYS A 128 2.60 14.82 10.59
C CYS A 128 1.88 16.16 10.43
N VAL A 129 0.85 16.39 11.26
CA VAL A 129 0.04 17.61 11.20
C VAL A 129 0.84 18.83 11.65
N THR A 130 1.68 18.69 12.68
CA THR A 130 2.59 19.76 13.17
C THR A 130 3.48 20.25 12.04
N TYR A 131 4.10 19.36 11.28
CA TYR A 131 4.93 19.75 10.14
C TYR A 131 4.13 20.48 9.06
N ARG A 132 2.93 20.00 8.70
CA ARG A 132 2.08 20.61 7.66
C ARG A 132 1.74 22.07 7.97
N TYR A 133 1.38 22.39 9.22
CA TYR A 133 1.01 23.75 9.61
C TYR A 133 2.17 24.74 9.50
N SER A 134 3.40 24.31 9.79
CA SER A 134 4.58 25.19 9.67
C SER A 134 4.89 25.60 8.23
N ARG A 135 4.59 24.75 7.26
CA ARG A 135 4.79 25.05 5.84
C ARG A 135 3.81 26.11 5.33
N HIS A 136 2.57 26.13 5.83
CA HIS A 136 1.58 27.14 5.45
C HIS A 136 1.89 28.53 5.97
N LEU A 137 2.55 28.64 7.13
CA LEU A 137 2.92 29.94 7.72
C LEU A 137 4.08 30.62 7.00
N LYS A 138 4.87 29.90 6.18
CA LYS A 138 5.98 30.48 5.40
C LYS A 138 5.59 30.82 3.95
N SER A 139 4.39 30.48 3.51
CA SER A 139 3.86 30.80 2.18
C SER A 139 2.85 31.97 2.20
N LEU A 140 2.66 32.62 3.33
CA LEU A 140 1.96 33.89 3.54
C LEU A 140 2.98 35.02 3.84
#